data_033da53bd67c56cf6c8b4633d97e8742
#
_entry.id   033da53bd67c56cf6c8b4633d97e8742
#
_cell.length_a   1.000
_cell.length_b   1.000
_cell.length_c   1.000
_cell.angle_alpha   90.00
_cell.angle_beta   90.00
_cell.angle_gamma   90.00
#
_symmetry.space_group_name_H-M   'P 1'
#
loop_
_entity.id
_entity.type
_entity.pdbx_description
1 polymer ?
#
loop_
_entity_poly.entity_id
_entity_poly.type
_entity_poly.pdbx_seq_one_letter_code
_entity_poly.pdbx_strand_id
1 'polypeptide(L)'
;FACLIWNPVLVAVAIAIIATQQHALIVLCHDSTHYRLFNPRWLNDLVGRTCGMVVGVSMCTYRIVHRLHHNHLYQDQDPDIPLHGGYPRGRMYLAKKLFRDFCGLSAWKTYAYFFGAPSTNTESSVQSSPPLDDTSKRLQYSAREDRWLVAGFHVTALFLAFAAGYGLQYLLLWVLPLATVVPALLRLRALCEHGAVNDITSPLRAARTNFSPRWLQWILFPHNVNYHLEHHVYPAIPHYKLPDCHREMVKLDAFEKAEIRTVQETFGL
;
A
#
# COMPACT_ATOMS: atom_id res chain seq x y z
N PHE A 1 7.22 -26.03 -6.86
CA PHE A 1 7.69 -26.96 -5.82
C PHE A 1 6.59 -27.21 -4.78
N ALA A 2 6.09 -26.16 -4.06
CA ALA A 2 5.02 -26.31 -3.06
C ALA A 2 3.76 -27.01 -3.62
N CYS A 3 3.38 -26.72 -4.87
CA CYS A 3 2.27 -27.35 -5.56
C CYS A 3 2.49 -28.82 -5.92
N LEU A 4 3.74 -29.27 -6.02
CA LEU A 4 4.08 -30.67 -6.36
C LEU A 4 4.04 -31.56 -5.12
N ILE A 5 4.39 -31.04 -3.97
CA ILE A 5 4.55 -31.82 -2.73
C ILE A 5 3.29 -31.74 -1.85
N TRP A 6 2.49 -30.67 -1.97
CA TRP A 6 1.29 -30.40 -1.14
C TRP A 6 1.53 -30.51 0.37
N ASN A 7 2.74 -30.14 0.81
CA ASN A 7 3.04 -30.03 2.22
C ASN A 7 2.45 -28.73 2.80
N PRO A 8 1.59 -28.77 3.82
CA PRO A 8 0.92 -27.58 4.33
C PRO A 8 1.89 -26.49 4.85
N VAL A 9 3.04 -26.90 5.39
CA VAL A 9 4.07 -25.94 5.87
C VAL A 9 4.70 -25.23 4.68
N LEU A 10 5.07 -25.96 3.62
CA LEU A 10 5.63 -25.38 2.39
C LEU A 10 4.62 -24.47 1.69
N VAL A 11 3.35 -24.83 1.67
CA VAL A 11 2.28 -23.98 1.12
C VAL A 11 2.14 -22.70 1.95
N ALA A 12 2.13 -22.77 3.27
CA ALA A 12 2.06 -21.58 4.13
C ALA A 12 3.26 -20.66 3.96
N VAL A 13 4.47 -21.21 3.87
CA VAL A 13 5.70 -20.43 3.58
C VAL A 13 5.62 -19.79 2.18
N ALA A 14 5.16 -20.52 1.17
CA ALA A 14 4.98 -19.97 -0.18
C ALA A 14 3.96 -18.81 -0.18
N ILE A 15 2.83 -18.95 0.49
CA ILE A 15 1.82 -17.89 0.67
C ILE A 15 2.46 -16.64 1.28
N ALA A 16 3.25 -16.79 2.35
CA ALA A 16 3.92 -15.68 3.02
C ALA A 16 4.91 -14.97 2.08
N ILE A 17 5.76 -15.73 1.36
CA ILE A 17 6.72 -15.17 0.40
C ILE A 17 6.00 -14.48 -0.76
N ILE A 18 4.97 -15.09 -1.34
CA ILE A 18 4.20 -14.51 -2.44
C ILE A 18 3.53 -13.20 -1.99
N ALA A 19 2.94 -13.17 -0.80
CA ALA A 19 2.31 -11.96 -0.25
C ALA A 19 3.31 -10.81 -0.12
N THR A 20 4.54 -11.07 0.34
CA THR A 20 5.58 -10.02 0.41
C THR A 20 5.96 -9.49 -0.97
N GLN A 21 6.02 -10.36 -2.00
CA GLN A 21 6.29 -9.93 -3.37
C GLN A 21 5.10 -9.17 -3.98
N GLN A 22 3.87 -9.60 -3.71
CA GLN A 22 2.67 -8.85 -4.11
C GLN A 22 2.64 -7.46 -3.46
N HIS A 23 2.99 -7.36 -2.19
CA HIS A 23 3.14 -6.09 -1.49
C HIS A 23 4.26 -5.22 -2.14
N ALA A 24 5.40 -5.81 -2.49
CA ALA A 24 6.47 -5.09 -3.19
C ALA A 24 6.02 -4.55 -4.56
N LEU A 25 5.20 -5.30 -5.32
CA LEU A 25 4.60 -4.80 -6.56
C LEU A 25 3.63 -3.64 -6.33
N ILE A 26 2.88 -3.63 -5.22
CA ILE A 26 2.04 -2.48 -4.84
C ILE A 26 2.91 -1.25 -4.56
N VAL A 27 4.08 -1.40 -3.94
CA VAL A 27 5.02 -0.28 -3.70
C VAL A 27 5.62 0.25 -5.02
N LEU A 28 5.96 -0.61 -5.99
CA LEU A 28 6.39 -0.15 -7.32
C LEU A 28 5.24 0.57 -8.07
N CYS A 29 4.01 0.05 -7.94
CA CYS A 29 2.82 0.72 -8.45
C CYS A 29 2.64 2.10 -7.80
N HIS A 30 2.85 2.24 -6.49
CA HIS A 30 2.83 3.50 -5.75
C HIS A 30 3.84 4.52 -6.30
N ASP A 31 5.10 4.14 -6.51
CA ASP A 31 6.12 5.02 -7.12
C ASP A 31 5.71 5.51 -8.51
N SER A 32 5.05 4.63 -9.29
CA SER A 32 4.50 5.00 -10.60
C SER A 32 3.40 6.05 -10.51
N THR A 33 2.68 6.15 -9.37
CA THR A 33 1.66 7.18 -9.18
C THR A 33 2.26 8.58 -9.19
N HIS A 34 3.51 8.72 -8.74
CA HIS A 34 4.29 9.96 -8.76
C HIS A 34 5.11 10.17 -10.04
N TYR A 35 4.99 9.28 -11.05
CA TYR A 35 5.81 9.29 -12.27
C TYR A 35 7.32 9.16 -12.01
N ARG A 36 7.71 8.38 -10.99
CA ARG A 36 9.10 8.29 -10.53
C ARG A 36 9.73 6.91 -10.63
N LEU A 37 8.96 5.90 -11.05
CA LEU A 37 9.51 4.57 -11.26
C LEU A 37 10.47 4.55 -12.47
N PHE A 38 10.09 5.24 -13.57
CA PHE A 38 10.94 5.42 -14.77
C PHE A 38 10.87 6.84 -15.30
N ASN A 39 11.96 7.31 -15.91
CA ASN A 39 12.05 8.67 -16.46
C ASN A 39 11.11 8.89 -17.65
N PRO A 40 11.05 8.02 -18.69
CA PRO A 40 10.01 8.12 -19.72
C PRO A 40 8.63 7.81 -19.15
N ARG A 41 7.70 8.78 -19.22
CA ARG A 41 6.35 8.63 -18.66
C ARG A 41 5.60 7.40 -19.18
N TRP A 42 5.73 7.09 -20.47
CA TRP A 42 5.08 5.92 -21.07
C TRP A 42 5.56 4.62 -20.44
N LEU A 43 6.88 4.50 -20.16
CA LEU A 43 7.45 3.32 -19.50
C LEU A 43 7.05 3.25 -18.03
N ASN A 44 7.05 4.38 -17.33
CA ASN A 44 6.54 4.49 -15.97
C ASN A 44 5.10 3.97 -15.88
N ASP A 45 4.23 4.44 -16.78
CA ASP A 45 2.82 4.06 -16.76
C ASP A 45 2.61 2.60 -17.21
N LEU A 46 3.37 2.11 -18.18
CA LEU A 46 3.31 0.71 -18.61
C LEU A 46 3.69 -0.23 -17.46
N VAL A 47 4.85 -0.01 -16.83
CA VAL A 47 5.33 -0.88 -15.75
C VAL A 47 4.45 -0.73 -14.50
N GLY A 48 4.07 0.51 -14.13
CA GLY A 48 3.19 0.74 -12.98
C GLY A 48 1.82 0.10 -13.13
N ARG A 49 1.19 0.19 -14.30
CA ARG A 49 -0.08 -0.50 -14.60
C ARG A 49 0.09 -2.01 -14.57
N THR A 50 1.20 -2.55 -15.10
CA THR A 50 1.47 -4.00 -15.06
C THR A 50 1.65 -4.47 -13.62
N CYS A 51 2.48 -3.79 -12.81
CA CYS A 51 2.65 -4.11 -11.39
C CYS A 51 1.32 -4.07 -10.64
N GLY A 52 0.51 -3.02 -10.85
CA GLY A 52 -0.80 -2.89 -10.22
C GLY A 52 -1.78 -3.96 -10.69
N MET A 53 -1.88 -4.19 -12.00
CA MET A 53 -2.83 -5.13 -12.61
C MET A 53 -2.69 -6.53 -12.03
N VAL A 54 -1.48 -7.06 -11.92
CA VAL A 54 -1.28 -8.44 -11.44
C VAL A 54 -1.61 -8.63 -9.96
N VAL A 55 -1.66 -7.55 -9.18
CA VAL A 55 -2.02 -7.57 -7.75
C VAL A 55 -3.39 -6.95 -7.44
N GLY A 56 -4.21 -6.72 -8.45
CA GLY A 56 -5.57 -6.22 -8.28
C GLY A 56 -5.69 -4.71 -8.02
N VAL A 57 -4.68 -3.91 -8.39
CA VAL A 57 -4.62 -2.46 -8.16
C VAL A 57 -4.72 -1.71 -9.48
N SER A 58 -5.72 -0.82 -9.62
CA SER A 58 -5.76 0.15 -10.71
C SER A 58 -4.78 1.28 -10.42
N MET A 59 -3.64 1.32 -11.14
CA MET A 59 -2.59 2.32 -10.93
C MET A 59 -3.08 3.74 -11.14
N CYS A 60 -3.89 3.99 -12.17
CA CYS A 60 -4.43 5.33 -12.44
C CYS A 60 -5.45 5.77 -11.37
N THR A 61 -6.26 4.83 -10.83
CA THR A 61 -7.12 5.12 -9.68
C THR A 61 -6.28 5.40 -8.44
N TYR A 62 -5.27 4.58 -8.17
CA TYR A 62 -4.37 4.76 -7.04
C TYR A 62 -3.64 6.11 -7.13
N ARG A 63 -3.22 6.55 -8.31
CA ARG A 63 -2.63 7.89 -8.53
C ARG A 63 -3.57 9.02 -8.09
N ILE A 64 -4.88 8.91 -8.36
CA ILE A 64 -5.87 9.90 -7.92
C ILE A 64 -6.00 9.89 -6.40
N VAL A 65 -6.25 8.72 -5.83
CA VAL A 65 -6.47 8.52 -4.39
C VAL A 65 -5.23 8.94 -3.59
N HIS A 66 -4.05 8.52 -4.03
CA HIS A 66 -2.80 8.82 -3.36
C HIS A 66 -2.40 10.30 -3.45
N ARG A 67 -2.75 10.98 -4.55
CA ARG A 67 -2.58 12.44 -4.64
C ARG A 67 -3.47 13.17 -3.63
N LEU A 68 -4.70 12.71 -3.44
CA LEU A 68 -5.59 13.28 -2.42
C LEU A 68 -5.00 13.08 -1.02
N HIS A 69 -4.44 11.90 -0.73
CA HIS A 69 -3.75 11.64 0.52
C HIS A 69 -2.58 12.63 0.76
N HIS A 70 -1.70 12.85 -0.22
CA HIS A 70 -0.63 13.84 -0.09
C HIS A 70 -1.11 15.27 0.09
N ASN A 71 -2.17 15.66 -0.63
CA ASN A 71 -2.68 17.03 -0.60
C ASN A 71 -3.52 17.33 0.63
N HIS A 72 -4.17 16.33 1.23
CA HIS A 72 -5.15 16.47 2.28
C HIS A 72 -4.84 15.61 3.52
N LEU A 73 -3.57 15.31 3.76
CA LEU A 73 -3.12 14.45 4.85
C LEU A 73 -3.78 14.82 6.18
N TYR A 74 -4.46 13.85 6.81
CA TYR A 74 -5.28 13.97 8.03
C TYR A 74 -6.51 14.88 7.95
N GLN A 75 -6.85 15.43 6.80
CA GLN A 75 -8.10 16.15 6.59
C GLN A 75 -9.24 15.19 6.23
N ASP A 76 -10.47 15.71 6.21
CA ASP A 76 -11.67 14.91 5.88
C ASP A 76 -11.61 14.25 4.50
N GLN A 77 -10.85 14.84 3.57
CA GLN A 77 -10.64 14.37 2.21
C GLN A 77 -9.54 13.30 2.10
N ASP A 78 -8.77 13.07 3.16
CA ASP A 78 -7.71 12.04 3.14
C ASP A 78 -8.32 10.63 3.08
N PRO A 79 -8.15 9.90 1.98
CA PRO A 79 -8.75 8.57 1.81
C PRO A 79 -8.08 7.50 2.67
N ASP A 80 -6.93 7.78 3.29
CA ASP A 80 -6.15 6.83 4.08
C ASP A 80 -6.47 6.88 5.57
N ILE A 81 -7.25 7.86 6.03
CA ILE A 81 -7.71 7.94 7.45
C ILE A 81 -8.25 6.59 7.98
N PRO A 82 -9.06 5.81 7.23
CA PRO A 82 -9.55 4.53 7.73
C PRO A 82 -8.47 3.49 8.03
N LEU A 83 -7.27 3.64 7.46
CA LEU A 83 -6.14 2.74 7.68
C LEU A 83 -5.37 3.09 8.95
N HIS A 84 -5.07 4.36 9.17
CA HIS A 84 -4.18 4.85 10.24
C HIS A 84 -4.85 5.77 11.26
N GLY A 85 -6.01 6.36 10.93
CA GLY A 85 -6.67 7.35 11.77
C GLY A 85 -7.14 6.80 13.13
N GLY A 86 -7.04 7.68 14.15
CA GLY A 86 -7.49 7.36 15.49
C GLY A 86 -6.62 6.39 16.30
N TYR A 87 -5.45 5.99 15.79
CA TYR A 87 -4.47 5.27 16.60
C TYR A 87 -3.70 6.26 17.52
N PRO A 88 -3.25 5.78 18.72
CA PRO A 88 -3.33 4.43 19.26
C PRO A 88 -4.72 4.05 19.81
N ARG A 89 -5.24 2.86 19.47
CA ARG A 89 -6.51 2.30 19.99
C ARG A 89 -6.30 1.02 20.82
N GLY A 90 -5.08 0.79 21.25
CA GLY A 90 -4.69 -0.39 22.04
C GLY A 90 -4.48 -1.67 21.22
N ARG A 91 -3.71 -2.59 21.82
CA ARG A 91 -3.25 -3.83 21.18
C ARG A 91 -4.40 -4.76 20.75
N MET A 92 -5.46 -4.84 21.56
CA MET A 92 -6.62 -5.70 21.27
C MET A 92 -7.39 -5.21 20.02
N TYR A 93 -7.50 -3.90 19.84
CA TYR A 93 -8.13 -3.34 18.65
C TYR A 93 -7.33 -3.70 17.38
N LEU A 94 -6.01 -3.51 17.43
CA LEU A 94 -5.11 -3.89 16.33
C LEU A 94 -5.18 -5.40 16.04
N ALA A 95 -5.12 -6.25 17.08
CA ALA A 95 -5.22 -7.69 16.93
C ALA A 95 -6.53 -8.12 16.24
N LYS A 96 -7.69 -7.53 16.61
CA LYS A 96 -8.97 -7.76 15.94
C LYS A 96 -8.95 -7.33 14.46
N LYS A 97 -8.31 -6.20 14.13
CA LYS A 97 -8.21 -5.75 12.74
C LYS A 97 -7.33 -6.69 11.92
N LEU A 98 -6.16 -7.07 12.43
CA LEU A 98 -5.26 -8.02 11.76
C LEU A 98 -5.91 -9.40 11.60
N PHE A 99 -6.64 -9.89 12.61
CA PHE A 99 -7.39 -11.13 12.49
C PHE A 99 -8.40 -11.08 11.35
N ARG A 100 -9.15 -9.98 11.21
CA ARG A 100 -10.09 -9.80 10.09
C ARG A 100 -9.36 -9.75 8.74
N ASP A 101 -8.19 -9.11 8.68
CA ASP A 101 -7.37 -9.07 7.48
C ASP A 101 -6.90 -10.48 7.10
N PHE A 102 -6.32 -11.23 8.04
CA PHE A 102 -5.87 -12.61 7.82
C PHE A 102 -7.01 -13.59 7.49
N CYS A 103 -8.23 -13.33 7.94
CA CYS A 103 -9.41 -14.09 7.53
C CYS A 103 -10.01 -13.65 6.19
N GLY A 104 -9.43 -12.66 5.51
CA GLY A 104 -9.93 -12.13 4.24
C GLY A 104 -11.19 -11.24 4.35
N LEU A 105 -11.68 -10.99 5.58
CA LEU A 105 -12.93 -10.26 5.82
C LEU A 105 -12.86 -8.77 5.49
N SER A 106 -11.66 -8.24 5.31
CA SER A 106 -11.41 -6.84 4.94
C SER A 106 -10.92 -6.65 3.50
N ALA A 107 -10.62 -7.73 2.78
CA ALA A 107 -10.08 -7.67 1.42
C ALA A 107 -10.92 -6.78 0.49
N TRP A 108 -12.25 -6.92 0.53
CA TRP A 108 -13.15 -6.12 -0.29
C TRP A 108 -12.99 -4.60 -0.05
N LYS A 109 -12.71 -4.16 1.19
CA LYS A 109 -12.45 -2.75 1.51
C LYS A 109 -11.12 -2.28 0.92
N THR A 110 -10.07 -3.09 1.04
CA THR A 110 -8.76 -2.81 0.48
C THR A 110 -8.84 -2.63 -1.03
N TYR A 111 -9.50 -3.54 -1.72
CA TYR A 111 -9.61 -3.46 -3.19
C TYR A 111 -10.63 -2.40 -3.64
N ALA A 112 -11.71 -2.16 -2.89
CA ALA A 112 -12.62 -1.05 -3.16
C ALA A 112 -11.87 0.30 -3.14
N TYR A 113 -10.95 0.51 -2.19
CA TYR A 113 -10.07 1.68 -2.17
C TYR A 113 -9.26 1.82 -3.47
N PHE A 114 -8.60 0.75 -3.93
CA PHE A 114 -7.82 0.77 -5.18
C PHE A 114 -8.68 0.88 -6.45
N PHE A 115 -9.98 0.68 -6.33
CA PHE A 115 -10.95 0.91 -7.40
C PHE A 115 -11.67 2.27 -7.28
N GLY A 116 -11.30 3.10 -6.29
CA GLY A 116 -11.83 4.45 -6.10
C GLY A 116 -13.22 4.50 -5.47
N ALA A 117 -13.62 3.45 -4.78
CA ALA A 117 -14.81 3.51 -3.94
C ALA A 117 -14.53 4.37 -2.69
N PRO A 118 -15.49 5.18 -2.23
CA PRO A 118 -15.32 5.93 -1.00
C PRO A 118 -15.01 4.98 0.15
N SER A 119 -14.06 5.37 0.99
CA SER A 119 -13.73 4.56 2.16
C SER A 119 -14.92 4.58 3.12
N THR A 120 -15.64 3.47 3.18
CA THR A 120 -16.73 3.29 4.14
C THR A 120 -16.15 3.04 5.53
N ASN A 121 -15.78 4.10 6.24
CA ASN A 121 -15.49 4.00 7.65
C ASN A 121 -16.76 4.30 8.44
N THR A 122 -17.44 3.26 8.88
CA THR A 122 -18.63 3.35 9.73
C THR A 122 -18.34 3.87 11.15
N GLU A 123 -17.07 4.05 11.50
CA GLU A 123 -16.63 4.48 12.84
C GLU A 123 -16.24 5.98 12.90
N SER A 124 -16.12 6.67 11.78
CA SER A 124 -15.92 8.12 11.73
C SER A 124 -17.15 8.79 11.12
N SER A 125 -17.65 9.81 11.78
CA SER A 125 -18.72 10.69 11.27
C SER A 125 -18.28 11.56 10.08
N VAL A 126 -17.09 11.31 9.56
CA VAL A 126 -16.48 12.03 8.45
C VAL A 126 -16.91 11.36 7.15
N GLN A 127 -17.81 12.01 6.42
CA GLN A 127 -18.07 11.67 5.03
C GLN A 127 -16.80 11.98 4.22
N SER A 128 -16.15 10.94 3.70
CA SER A 128 -15.07 11.13 2.75
C SER A 128 -15.63 11.76 1.48
N SER A 129 -15.12 12.91 1.09
CA SER A 129 -15.43 13.51 -0.22
C SER A 129 -15.12 12.52 -1.34
N PRO A 130 -15.87 12.53 -2.45
CA PRO A 130 -15.55 11.69 -3.59
C PRO A 130 -14.09 11.90 -4.02
N PRO A 131 -13.27 10.87 -4.16
CA PRO A 131 -11.82 10.99 -4.38
C PRO A 131 -11.43 11.52 -5.78
N LEU A 132 -12.38 12.09 -6.54
CA LEU A 132 -12.19 12.45 -7.94
C LEU A 132 -12.30 13.94 -8.26
N ASP A 133 -12.67 14.79 -7.29
CA ASP A 133 -13.10 16.17 -7.57
C ASP A 133 -11.99 17.11 -8.06
N ASP A 134 -10.72 16.89 -7.71
CA ASP A 134 -9.60 17.71 -8.13
C ASP A 134 -8.76 17.11 -9.28
N THR A 135 -9.33 16.17 -10.04
CA THR A 135 -8.64 15.35 -11.03
C THR A 135 -9.07 15.66 -12.46
N SER A 136 -8.09 15.68 -13.41
CA SER A 136 -8.38 15.90 -14.82
C SER A 136 -9.26 14.79 -15.41
N LYS A 137 -10.16 15.18 -16.35
CA LYS A 137 -11.03 14.23 -17.08
C LYS A 137 -10.24 13.11 -17.78
N ARG A 138 -9.04 13.41 -18.30
CA ARG A 138 -8.16 12.43 -18.93
C ARG A 138 -7.70 11.35 -17.94
N LEU A 139 -7.31 11.76 -16.73
CA LEU A 139 -6.87 10.80 -15.70
C LEU A 139 -8.05 9.96 -15.18
N GLN A 140 -9.24 10.56 -15.03
CA GLN A 140 -10.47 9.83 -14.69
C GLN A 140 -10.82 8.76 -15.75
N TYR A 141 -10.69 9.10 -17.03
CA TYR A 141 -10.87 8.15 -18.12
C TYR A 141 -9.85 7.00 -18.05
N SER A 142 -8.57 7.32 -17.92
CA SER A 142 -7.51 6.31 -17.78
C SER A 142 -7.72 5.42 -16.54
N ALA A 143 -8.20 5.97 -15.42
CA ALA A 143 -8.53 5.19 -14.24
C ALA A 143 -9.69 4.22 -14.48
N ARG A 144 -10.69 4.64 -15.26
CA ARG A 144 -11.80 3.76 -15.66
C ARG A 144 -11.34 2.61 -16.56
N GLU A 145 -10.53 2.91 -17.59
CA GLU A 145 -9.94 1.86 -18.44
C GLU A 145 -9.09 0.89 -17.63
N ASP A 146 -8.25 1.40 -16.75
CA ASP A 146 -7.34 0.63 -15.94
C ASP A 146 -8.09 -0.36 -15.02
N ARG A 147 -9.23 0.05 -14.45
CA ARG A 147 -10.09 -0.85 -13.66
C ARG A 147 -10.63 -2.02 -14.49
N TRP A 148 -11.04 -1.77 -15.73
CA TRP A 148 -11.49 -2.84 -16.63
C TRP A 148 -10.34 -3.77 -17.04
N LEU A 149 -9.13 -3.23 -17.25
CA LEU A 149 -7.95 -4.05 -17.53
C LEU A 149 -7.61 -4.96 -16.35
N VAL A 150 -7.63 -4.43 -15.12
CA VAL A 150 -7.42 -5.23 -13.89
C VAL A 150 -8.47 -6.33 -13.76
N ALA A 151 -9.75 -6.00 -13.88
CA ALA A 151 -10.83 -6.98 -13.80
C ALA A 151 -10.71 -8.06 -14.89
N GLY A 152 -10.48 -7.65 -16.14
CA GLY A 152 -10.29 -8.55 -17.27
C GLY A 152 -9.10 -9.48 -17.11
N PHE A 153 -7.98 -8.95 -16.61
CA PHE A 153 -6.78 -9.77 -16.31
C PHE A 153 -7.10 -10.87 -15.31
N HIS A 154 -7.70 -10.55 -14.17
CA HIS A 154 -7.97 -11.54 -13.13
C HIS A 154 -9.02 -12.58 -13.54
N VAL A 155 -10.06 -12.17 -14.27
CA VAL A 155 -11.05 -13.10 -14.84
C VAL A 155 -10.37 -14.06 -15.84
N THR A 156 -9.56 -13.52 -16.73
CA THR A 156 -8.83 -14.32 -17.74
C THR A 156 -7.82 -15.26 -17.08
N ALA A 157 -7.03 -14.76 -16.12
CA ALA A 157 -6.03 -15.57 -15.42
C ALA A 157 -6.69 -16.72 -14.63
N LEU A 158 -7.82 -16.45 -13.97
CA LEU A 158 -8.59 -17.47 -13.26
C LEU A 158 -9.13 -18.53 -14.24
N PHE A 159 -9.74 -18.09 -15.34
CA PHE A 159 -10.25 -19.01 -16.39
C PHE A 159 -9.13 -19.89 -16.94
N LEU A 160 -8.01 -19.30 -17.34
CA LEU A 160 -6.87 -20.04 -17.89
C LEU A 160 -6.27 -21.02 -16.87
N ALA A 161 -6.18 -20.61 -15.59
CA ALA A 161 -5.69 -21.50 -14.53
C ALA A 161 -6.60 -22.74 -14.36
N PHE A 162 -7.92 -22.55 -14.36
CA PHE A 162 -8.86 -23.68 -14.29
C PHE A 162 -8.83 -24.54 -15.56
N ALA A 163 -8.78 -23.95 -16.74
CA ALA A 163 -8.67 -24.67 -18.02
C ALA A 163 -7.38 -25.51 -18.11
N ALA A 164 -6.28 -25.03 -17.51
CA ALA A 164 -5.00 -25.73 -17.45
C ALA A 164 -4.89 -26.75 -16.28
N GLY A 165 -5.92 -26.90 -15.44
CA GLY A 165 -5.91 -27.80 -14.28
C GLY A 165 -5.18 -27.25 -13.03
N TYR A 166 -4.81 -25.98 -13.02
CA TYR A 166 -4.08 -25.31 -11.92
C TYR A 166 -4.96 -24.33 -11.10
N GLY A 167 -6.29 -24.43 -11.21
CA GLY A 167 -7.22 -23.51 -10.57
C GLY A 167 -7.04 -23.42 -9.06
N LEU A 168 -6.90 -24.56 -8.35
CA LEU A 168 -6.69 -24.58 -6.90
C LEU A 168 -5.36 -23.93 -6.52
N GLN A 169 -4.28 -24.20 -7.27
CA GLN A 169 -2.96 -23.60 -7.04
C GLN A 169 -3.02 -22.08 -7.22
N TYR A 170 -3.70 -21.60 -8.24
CA TYR A 170 -3.90 -20.17 -8.46
C TYR A 170 -4.68 -19.51 -7.31
N LEU A 171 -5.77 -20.15 -6.86
CA LEU A 171 -6.54 -19.64 -5.72
C LEU A 171 -5.71 -19.60 -4.44
N LEU A 172 -4.97 -20.66 -4.12
CA LEU A 172 -4.20 -20.74 -2.87
C LEU A 172 -2.93 -19.88 -2.88
N LEU A 173 -2.21 -19.84 -4.02
CA LEU A 173 -0.90 -19.20 -4.05
C LEU A 173 -0.93 -17.78 -4.62
N TRP A 174 -2.01 -17.38 -5.30
CA TRP A 174 -2.12 -16.02 -5.84
C TRP A 174 -3.25 -15.22 -5.20
N VAL A 175 -4.47 -15.77 -5.19
CA VAL A 175 -5.66 -15.05 -4.72
C VAL A 175 -5.70 -14.97 -3.19
N LEU A 176 -5.44 -16.07 -2.51
CA LEU A 176 -5.51 -16.13 -1.04
C LEU A 176 -4.55 -15.14 -0.37
N PRO A 177 -3.26 -15.05 -0.72
CA PRO A 177 -2.37 -14.04 -0.12
C PRO A 177 -2.83 -12.61 -0.41
N LEU A 178 -3.35 -12.29 -1.61
CA LEU A 178 -3.97 -10.99 -1.92
C LEU A 178 -5.17 -10.69 -1.02
N ALA A 179 -5.96 -11.69 -0.69
CA ALA A 179 -7.17 -11.50 0.12
C ALA A 179 -6.88 -11.47 1.64
N THR A 180 -5.75 -11.97 2.11
CA THR A 180 -5.47 -12.20 3.54
C THR A 180 -4.22 -11.46 4.02
N VAL A 181 -3.05 -11.90 3.61
CA VAL A 181 -1.77 -11.40 4.11
C VAL A 181 -1.48 -9.98 3.63
N VAL A 182 -1.74 -9.68 2.35
CA VAL A 182 -1.48 -8.36 1.77
C VAL A 182 -2.27 -7.24 2.49
N PRO A 183 -3.58 -7.37 2.79
CA PRO A 183 -4.29 -6.37 3.59
C PRO A 183 -3.69 -6.15 4.97
N ALA A 184 -3.20 -7.22 5.64
CA ALA A 184 -2.52 -7.10 6.93
C ALA A 184 -1.19 -6.34 6.81
N LEU A 185 -0.39 -6.62 5.78
CA LEU A 185 0.87 -5.90 5.51
C LEU A 185 0.61 -4.42 5.23
N LEU A 186 -0.37 -4.09 4.38
CA LEU A 186 -0.76 -2.71 4.07
C LEU A 186 -1.21 -1.96 5.33
N ARG A 187 -2.00 -2.59 6.21
CA ARG A 187 -2.41 -1.99 7.48
C ARG A 187 -1.23 -1.73 8.41
N LEU A 188 -0.36 -2.73 8.62
CA LEU A 188 0.82 -2.57 9.47
C LEU A 188 1.72 -1.47 8.94
N ARG A 189 1.92 -1.41 7.63
CA ARG A 189 2.70 -0.36 6.97
C ARG A 189 2.07 1.02 7.20
N ALA A 190 0.78 1.20 6.91
CA ALA A 190 0.10 2.48 7.09
C ALA A 190 0.16 2.98 8.54
N LEU A 191 0.08 2.06 9.53
CA LEU A 191 0.28 2.42 10.94
C LEU A 191 1.71 2.84 11.26
N CYS A 192 2.71 2.19 10.66
CA CYS A 192 4.11 2.60 10.80
C CYS A 192 4.36 3.96 10.15
N GLU A 193 3.73 4.24 9.03
CA GLU A 193 3.93 5.45 8.25
C GLU A 193 3.21 6.67 8.85
N HIS A 194 1.96 6.51 9.33
CA HIS A 194 1.08 7.60 9.74
C HIS A 194 0.40 7.39 11.11
N GLY A 195 0.42 6.18 11.65
CA GLY A 195 -0.31 5.90 12.89
C GLY A 195 0.30 6.60 14.10
N ALA A 196 -0.55 7.27 14.92
CA ALA A 196 -0.15 7.89 16.18
C ALA A 196 1.04 8.86 16.06
N VAL A 197 1.09 9.67 15.01
CA VAL A 197 2.07 10.75 14.89
C VAL A 197 1.77 11.87 15.91
N ASN A 198 2.81 12.54 16.39
CA ASN A 198 2.68 13.50 17.48
C ASN A 198 2.15 14.88 17.03
N ASP A 199 2.34 15.22 15.76
CA ASP A 199 1.98 16.55 15.25
C ASP A 199 1.66 16.46 13.76
N ILE A 200 0.40 16.61 13.44
CA ILE A 200 -0.09 16.54 12.05
C ILE A 200 0.05 17.86 11.29
N THR A 201 0.48 18.95 11.96
CA THR A 201 0.60 20.26 11.34
C THR A 201 1.96 20.52 10.69
N SER A 202 2.98 19.74 11.10
CA SER A 202 4.33 19.84 10.58
C SER A 202 4.59 18.75 9.51
N PRO A 203 5.03 19.10 8.29
CA PRO A 203 5.42 18.13 7.28
C PRO A 203 6.47 17.11 7.73
N LEU A 204 7.37 17.51 8.65
CA LEU A 204 8.40 16.63 9.21
C LEU A 204 7.89 15.70 10.32
N ARG A 205 6.63 15.82 10.74
CA ARG A 205 6.03 15.06 11.84
C ARG A 205 4.71 14.38 11.47
N ALA A 206 4.16 14.71 10.30
CA ALA A 206 2.91 14.15 9.80
C ALA A 206 3.08 12.77 9.11
N ALA A 207 4.29 12.42 8.74
CA ALA A 207 4.67 11.10 8.25
C ALA A 207 5.93 10.63 8.98
N ARG A 208 6.24 9.34 8.90
CA ARG A 208 7.33 8.74 9.69
C ARG A 208 8.30 7.99 8.84
N THR A 209 9.60 8.15 9.15
CA THR A 209 10.67 7.26 8.69
C THR A 209 10.85 6.12 9.67
N ASN A 210 10.81 4.88 9.17
CA ASN A 210 10.88 3.69 10.00
C ASN A 210 12.22 2.96 9.80
N PHE A 211 13.00 2.81 10.87
CA PHE A 211 14.17 1.94 10.89
C PHE A 211 13.84 0.63 11.59
N SER A 212 14.31 -0.45 11.00
CA SER A 212 14.03 -1.80 11.51
C SER A 212 15.10 -2.78 11.02
N PRO A 213 15.22 -3.98 11.61
CA PRO A 213 16.10 -5.02 11.09
C PRO A 213 15.77 -5.33 9.61
N ARG A 214 16.80 -5.66 8.83
CA ARG A 214 16.68 -5.89 7.37
C ARG A 214 15.57 -6.86 6.98
N TRP A 215 15.39 -7.94 7.73
CA TRP A 215 14.34 -8.92 7.44
C TRP A 215 12.94 -8.31 7.55
N LEU A 216 12.71 -7.42 8.54
CA LEU A 216 11.43 -6.72 8.70
C LEU A 216 11.23 -5.64 7.64
N GLN A 217 12.31 -4.96 7.23
CA GLN A 217 12.26 -4.03 6.09
C GLN A 217 11.83 -4.74 4.80
N TRP A 218 12.32 -5.94 4.52
CA TRP A 218 11.91 -6.71 3.34
C TRP A 218 10.43 -7.08 3.35
N ILE A 219 9.85 -7.32 4.53
CA ILE A 219 8.45 -7.69 4.67
C ILE A 219 7.53 -6.48 4.62
N LEU A 220 7.82 -5.43 5.39
CA LEU A 220 6.94 -4.28 5.57
C LEU A 220 7.30 -3.08 4.67
N PHE A 221 8.58 -2.92 4.33
CA PHE A 221 9.06 -1.72 3.64
C PHE A 221 9.92 -2.04 2.42
N PRO A 222 9.43 -2.85 1.46
CA PRO A 222 10.18 -3.09 0.24
C PRO A 222 10.46 -1.77 -0.49
N HIS A 223 11.53 -1.74 -1.30
CA HIS A 223 11.88 -0.59 -2.13
C HIS A 223 12.05 0.73 -1.35
N ASN A 224 12.66 0.68 -0.16
CA ASN A 224 12.94 1.86 0.67
C ASN A 224 11.70 2.69 1.05
N VAL A 225 10.48 2.13 1.01
CA VAL A 225 9.27 2.85 1.42
C VAL A 225 9.25 3.19 2.92
N ASN A 226 10.20 2.64 3.70
CA ASN A 226 10.44 3.02 5.09
C ASN A 226 10.86 4.50 5.27
N TYR A 227 11.40 5.15 4.23
CA TYR A 227 11.68 6.60 4.19
C TYR A 227 10.42 7.38 3.80
N HIS A 228 9.32 7.11 4.49
CA HIS A 228 8.02 7.63 4.10
C HIS A 228 7.84 9.12 4.42
N LEU A 229 8.54 9.62 5.45
CA LEU A 229 8.61 11.05 5.74
C LEU A 229 9.28 11.81 4.57
N GLU A 230 10.43 11.34 4.10
CA GLU A 230 11.15 11.94 2.98
C GLU A 230 10.30 11.91 1.70
N HIS A 231 9.56 10.81 1.51
CA HIS A 231 8.63 10.66 0.41
C HIS A 231 7.50 11.71 0.47
N HIS A 232 6.91 11.97 1.65
CA HIS A 232 5.88 13.01 1.80
C HIS A 232 6.40 14.40 1.59
N VAL A 233 7.61 14.72 2.06
CA VAL A 233 8.24 16.03 1.85
C VAL A 233 8.66 16.23 0.39
N TYR A 234 9.18 15.18 -0.25
CA TYR A 234 9.69 15.21 -1.63
C TYR A 234 9.17 14.05 -2.47
N PRO A 235 7.87 14.01 -2.82
CA PRO A 235 7.27 12.91 -3.57
C PRO A 235 7.81 12.76 -4.99
N ALA A 236 8.61 13.72 -5.45
CA ALA A 236 9.31 13.69 -6.72
C ALA A 236 10.62 12.88 -6.69
N ILE A 237 11.09 12.42 -5.52
CA ILE A 237 12.30 11.61 -5.40
C ILE A 237 11.92 10.13 -5.54
N PRO A 238 12.56 9.37 -6.47
CA PRO A 238 12.28 7.95 -6.63
C PRO A 238 12.78 7.13 -5.43
N HIS A 239 12.12 6.00 -5.14
CA HIS A 239 12.38 5.16 -3.96
C HIS A 239 13.86 4.80 -3.76
N TYR A 240 14.61 4.55 -4.85
CA TYR A 240 16.03 4.18 -4.77
C TYR A 240 16.95 5.36 -4.39
N LYS A 241 16.41 6.61 -4.37
CA LYS A 241 17.11 7.83 -3.95
C LYS A 241 16.64 8.36 -2.60
N LEU A 242 15.60 7.79 -1.99
CA LEU A 242 15.14 8.21 -0.67
C LEU A 242 16.21 8.07 0.44
N PRO A 243 17.07 7.01 0.46
CA PRO A 243 18.17 6.96 1.42
C PRO A 243 19.19 8.11 1.25
N ASP A 244 19.42 8.57 0.01
CA ASP A 244 20.29 9.71 -0.25
C ASP A 244 19.62 11.01 0.24
N CYS A 245 18.34 11.17 -0.01
CA CYS A 245 17.53 12.27 0.48
C CYS A 245 17.58 12.37 2.01
N HIS A 246 17.36 11.25 2.71
CA HIS A 246 17.46 11.18 4.17
C HIS A 246 18.81 11.69 4.68
N ARG A 247 19.92 11.22 4.07
CA ARG A 247 21.29 11.67 4.47
C ARG A 247 21.51 13.17 4.32
N GLU A 248 20.86 13.81 3.35
CA GLU A 248 20.93 15.25 3.21
C GLU A 248 20.01 15.99 4.19
N MET A 249 18.79 15.47 4.41
CA MET A 249 17.82 16.07 5.34
C MET A 249 18.33 16.06 6.79
N VAL A 250 19.02 15.00 7.23
CA VAL A 250 19.60 14.89 8.59
C VAL A 250 20.60 16.01 8.90
N LYS A 251 21.19 16.65 7.89
CA LYS A 251 22.11 17.77 8.08
C LYS A 251 21.42 19.11 8.40
N LEU A 252 20.10 19.15 8.30
CA LEU A 252 19.30 20.35 8.54
C LEU A 252 18.82 20.38 10.01
N ASP A 253 19.02 21.48 10.70
CA ASP A 253 18.59 21.66 12.11
C ASP A 253 17.08 21.35 12.30
N ALA A 254 16.26 21.71 11.31
CA ALA A 254 14.82 21.43 11.35
C ALA A 254 14.51 19.94 11.44
N PHE A 255 15.40 19.08 10.96
CA PHE A 255 15.20 17.63 10.90
C PHE A 255 15.35 16.94 12.28
N GLU A 256 15.94 17.60 13.28
CA GLU A 256 15.98 17.12 14.67
C GLU A 256 14.59 16.81 15.25
N LYS A 257 13.57 17.48 14.73
CA LYS A 257 12.16 17.30 15.14
C LYS A 257 11.41 16.29 14.28
N ALA A 258 12.08 15.62 13.34
CA ALA A 258 11.47 14.66 12.42
C ALA A 258 10.93 13.43 13.14
N GLU A 259 9.83 12.88 12.62
CA GLU A 259 9.22 11.67 13.19
C GLU A 259 9.98 10.43 12.68
N ILE A 260 10.97 9.97 13.44
CA ILE A 260 11.79 8.80 13.13
C ILE A 260 11.62 7.78 14.24
N ARG A 261 11.24 6.54 13.90
CA ARG A 261 11.05 5.44 14.87
C ARG A 261 11.42 4.09 14.28
N THR A 262 11.59 3.13 15.18
CA THR A 262 11.54 1.70 14.84
C THR A 262 10.10 1.21 14.83
N VAL A 263 9.85 0.05 14.19
CA VAL A 263 8.54 -0.63 14.26
C VAL A 263 8.18 -0.99 15.70
N GLN A 264 9.17 -1.39 16.51
CA GLN A 264 8.97 -1.71 17.93
C GLN A 264 8.47 -0.50 18.72
N GLU A 265 9.10 0.66 18.55
CA GLU A 265 8.68 1.90 19.20
C GLU A 265 7.28 2.32 18.76
N THR A 266 6.95 2.15 17.47
CA THR A 266 5.63 2.47 16.92
C THR A 266 4.51 1.66 17.58
N PHE A 267 4.74 0.37 17.86
CA PHE A 267 3.74 -0.50 18.46
C PHE A 267 3.91 -0.63 20.00
N GLY A 268 4.88 0.05 20.60
CA GLY A 268 5.15 -0.03 22.03
C GLY A 268 5.61 -1.42 22.48
N LEU A 269 6.45 -2.07 21.66
CA LEU A 269 7.00 -3.41 21.89
C LEU A 269 8.42 -3.30 22.48
#